data_5459cd11495405b2cd06c933759f9110
#
_entry.id   5459cd11495405b2cd06c933759f9110
#
_cell.length_a   1.000
_cell.length_b   1.000
_cell.length_c   1.000
_cell.angle_alpha   90.00
_cell.angle_beta   90.00
_cell.angle_gamma   90.00
#
_symmetry.space_group_name_H-M   'P 1'
#
loop_
_entity.id
_entity.type
_entity.pdbx_description
1 polymer ?
#
loop_
_entity_poly.entity_id
_entity_poly.type
_entity_poly.pdbx_seq_one_letter_code
_entity_poly.pdbx_strand_id
1 'polypeptide(L)' 'NPTPTGIFPILQKKKFHRSIKYDNAPMPFMQRLDKYGVALHGGHLPGYPASHGCIRLPGKFAAKLFTVTDVGTPVLVGKS' A
#
# COMPACT_ATOMS: atom_id res chain seq x y z
N ASN A 1 -11.20 -0.92 9.48
CA ASN A 1 -10.11 -1.60 10.17
C ASN A 1 -8.89 -0.70 10.25
N PRO A 2 -8.33 -0.52 11.43
CA PRO A 2 -7.10 0.26 11.53
C PRO A 2 -5.94 -0.46 10.86
N THR A 3 -4.96 0.33 10.41
CA THR A 3 -3.72 -0.23 9.87
C THR A 3 -3.01 -1.02 10.97
N PRO A 4 -2.67 -2.29 10.74
CA PRO A 4 -1.96 -3.06 11.74
C PRO A 4 -0.53 -2.56 11.93
N THR A 5 0.02 -2.76 13.12
CA THR A 5 1.43 -2.50 13.38
C THR A 5 2.19 -3.82 13.34
N GLY A 6 3.47 -3.75 13.02
CA GLY A 6 4.33 -4.93 12.97
C GLY A 6 5.30 -4.89 11.82
N ILE A 7 5.90 -6.04 11.55
CA ILE A 7 6.83 -6.20 10.43
C ILE A 7 6.15 -7.08 9.39
N PHE A 8 6.07 -6.58 8.17
CA PHE A 8 5.38 -7.27 7.08
C PHE A 8 6.29 -7.39 5.87
N PRO A 9 6.50 -8.60 5.34
CA PRO A 9 7.21 -8.70 4.07
C PRO A 9 6.32 -8.21 2.94
N ILE A 10 6.93 -7.61 1.92
CA ILE A 10 6.19 -7.26 0.72
C ILE A 10 5.83 -8.56 0.00
N LEU A 11 4.54 -8.79 -0.22
CA LEU A 11 4.05 -10.02 -0.83
C LEU A 11 3.88 -9.90 -2.33
N GLN A 12 3.57 -8.72 -2.82
CA GLN A 12 3.30 -8.48 -4.23
C GLN A 12 3.53 -7.01 -4.55
N LYS A 13 4.02 -6.73 -5.74
CA LYS A 13 4.23 -5.37 -6.22
C LYS A 13 3.56 -5.20 -7.56
N LYS A 14 2.84 -4.09 -7.74
CA LYS A 14 2.16 -3.78 -8.98
C LYS A 14 2.24 -2.29 -9.26
N LYS A 15 2.92 -1.92 -10.35
CA LYS A 15 3.10 -0.51 -10.69
C LYS A 15 1.79 0.20 -11.03
N PHE A 16 0.86 -0.50 -11.70
CA PHE A 16 -0.41 0.06 -12.17
C PHE A 16 -1.58 -0.78 -11.65
N HIS A 17 -1.72 -0.82 -10.34
CA HIS A 17 -2.80 -1.58 -9.72
C HIS A 17 -4.10 -0.77 -9.68
N ARG A 18 -5.22 -1.47 -9.86
CA ARG A 18 -6.55 -0.90 -9.60
C ARG A 18 -7.27 -1.77 -8.59
N SER A 19 -7.91 -1.15 -7.64
CA SER A 19 -8.60 -1.89 -6.59
C SER A 19 -10.04 -2.16 -6.98
N ILE A 20 -10.37 -3.42 -7.18
CA ILE A 20 -11.76 -3.83 -7.46
C ILE A 20 -12.65 -3.47 -6.27
N LYS A 21 -12.12 -3.62 -5.07
CA LYS A 21 -12.83 -3.32 -3.83
C LYS A 21 -13.26 -1.85 -3.73
N TYR A 22 -12.51 -0.95 -4.33
CA TYR A 22 -12.76 0.49 -4.28
C TYR A 22 -13.08 1.05 -5.66
N ASP A 23 -13.96 0.36 -6.38
CA ASP A 23 -14.51 0.86 -7.61
C ASP A 23 -13.44 1.16 -8.67
N ASN A 24 -12.48 0.26 -8.80
CA ASN A 24 -11.34 0.39 -9.70
C ASN A 24 -10.49 1.63 -9.46
N ALA A 25 -10.44 2.13 -8.23
CA ALA A 25 -9.59 3.25 -7.91
C ALA A 25 -8.12 2.95 -8.22
N PRO A 26 -7.40 3.87 -8.89
CA PRO A 26 -5.98 3.64 -9.17
C PRO A 26 -5.16 3.62 -7.88
N MET A 27 -4.30 2.62 -7.78
CA MET A 27 -3.36 2.46 -6.68
C MET A 27 -1.96 2.29 -7.25
N PRO A 28 -1.35 3.39 -7.76
CA PRO A 28 -0.05 3.27 -8.39
C PRO A 28 1.03 2.88 -7.40
N PHE A 29 2.01 2.13 -7.87
CA PHE A 29 3.15 1.67 -7.07
C PHE A 29 2.71 0.90 -5.83
N MET A 30 1.72 0.03 -6.02
CA MET A 30 1.16 -0.80 -4.95
C MET A 30 2.15 -1.86 -4.49
N GLN A 31 2.30 -1.99 -3.19
CA GLN A 31 3.10 -3.03 -2.55
C GLN A 31 2.25 -3.65 -1.44
N ARG A 32 1.82 -4.88 -1.67
CA ARG A 32 0.92 -5.59 -0.74
C ARG A 32 1.70 -6.12 0.45
N LEU A 33 1.16 -5.89 1.64
CA LEU A 33 1.79 -6.31 2.90
C LEU A 33 1.12 -7.53 3.54
N ASP A 34 -0.15 -7.78 3.25
CA ASP A 34 -0.84 -8.95 3.76
C ASP A 34 -1.93 -9.41 2.80
N LYS A 35 -2.59 -10.51 3.15
CA LYS A 35 -3.65 -11.08 2.31
C LYS A 35 -5.02 -10.44 2.55
N TYR A 36 -5.11 -9.53 3.50
CA TYR A 36 -6.39 -8.92 3.89
C TYR A 36 -6.60 -7.53 3.30
N GLY A 37 -5.67 -7.05 2.52
CA GLY A 37 -5.82 -5.78 1.83
C GLY A 37 -4.94 -4.65 2.32
N VAL A 38 -4.05 -4.90 3.26
CA VAL A 38 -3.10 -3.87 3.67
C VAL A 38 -2.01 -3.74 2.61
N ALA A 39 -1.82 -2.54 2.10
CA ALA A 39 -0.84 -2.27 1.06
C ALA A 39 -0.34 -0.84 1.13
N LEU A 40 0.90 -0.64 0.67
CA LEU A 40 1.44 0.69 0.40
C LEU A 40 1.04 1.08 -1.01
N HIS A 41 0.72 2.32 -1.26
CA HIS A 41 0.45 2.80 -2.62
C HIS A 41 0.51 4.32 -2.68
N GLY A 42 0.70 4.83 -3.88
CA GLY A 42 0.55 6.26 -4.13
C GLY A 42 -0.87 6.58 -4.56
N GLY A 43 -1.07 7.80 -5.01
CA GLY A 43 -2.35 8.24 -5.53
C GLY A 43 -3.31 8.69 -4.45
N HIS A 44 -4.47 9.11 -4.91
CA HIS A 44 -5.51 9.65 -4.06
C HIS A 44 -6.74 8.73 -4.09
N LEU A 45 -7.28 8.42 -2.92
CA LEU A 45 -8.49 7.61 -2.78
C LEU A 45 -9.60 8.46 -2.16
N PRO A 46 -10.23 9.35 -2.94
CA PRO A 46 -11.26 10.23 -2.39
C PRO A 46 -12.46 9.41 -1.88
N GLY A 47 -13.00 9.83 -0.75
CA GLY A 47 -14.18 9.19 -0.19
C GLY A 47 -13.94 7.88 0.55
N TYR A 48 -12.71 7.40 0.63
CA TYR A 48 -12.41 6.19 1.36
C TYR A 48 -11.78 6.50 2.72
N PRO A 49 -12.29 5.88 3.79
CA PRO A 49 -11.72 6.11 5.12
C PRO A 49 -10.35 5.47 5.26
N ALA A 50 -9.49 6.11 6.04
CA ALA A 50 -8.17 5.58 6.34
C ALA A 50 -8.22 4.22 7.04
N SER A 51 -9.37 3.86 7.60
CA SER A 51 -9.57 2.62 8.33
C SER A 51 -9.58 1.36 7.47
N HIS A 52 -9.42 1.47 6.17
CA HIS A 52 -9.41 0.29 5.28
C HIS A 52 -8.06 -0.42 5.21
N GLY A 53 -7.08 0.05 5.97
CA GLY A 53 -5.79 -0.64 6.09
C GLY A 53 -4.74 -0.24 5.07
N CYS A 54 -5.12 0.36 3.96
CA CYS A 54 -4.15 0.82 2.97
C CYS A 54 -3.38 2.03 3.47
N ILE A 55 -2.09 2.08 3.16
CA ILE A 55 -1.21 3.16 3.54
C ILE A 55 -0.89 3.97 2.29
N ARG A 56 -1.43 5.18 2.22
CA ARG A 56 -1.21 6.07 1.09
C ARG A 56 0.06 6.88 1.30
N LEU A 57 0.90 6.90 0.28
CA LEU A 57 2.17 7.62 0.29
C LEU A 57 2.12 8.76 -0.73
N PRO A 58 2.87 9.85 -0.50
CA PRO A 58 3.04 10.84 -1.56
C PRO A 58 3.53 10.17 -2.84
N GLY A 59 3.01 10.60 -3.99
CA GLY A 59 3.26 9.92 -5.26
C GLY A 59 4.73 9.74 -5.59
N LYS A 60 5.55 10.78 -5.43
CA LYS A 60 6.97 10.69 -5.71
C LYS A 60 7.69 9.73 -4.77
N PHE A 61 7.28 9.72 -3.51
CA PHE A 61 7.86 8.81 -2.52
C PHE A 61 7.45 7.36 -2.81
N ALA A 62 6.18 7.14 -3.16
CA ALA A 62 5.69 5.81 -3.50
C ALA A 62 6.46 5.25 -4.70
N ALA A 63 6.70 6.06 -5.72
CA ALA A 63 7.46 5.66 -6.89
C ALA A 63 8.90 5.30 -6.53
N LYS A 64 9.56 6.13 -5.75
CA LYS A 64 10.94 5.87 -5.34
C LYS A 64 11.06 4.63 -4.46
N LEU A 65 10.16 4.48 -3.51
CA LEU A 65 10.15 3.33 -2.61
C LEU A 65 9.95 2.04 -3.41
N PHE A 66 9.09 2.07 -4.41
CA PHE A 66 8.82 0.94 -5.27
C PHE A 66 10.09 0.47 -6.00
N THR A 67 10.99 1.39 -6.35
CA THR A 67 12.21 1.02 -7.07
C THR A 67 13.29 0.42 -6.17
N VAL A 68 13.26 0.70 -4.86
CA VAL A 68 14.32 0.26 -3.95
C VAL A 68 13.91 -0.92 -3.06
N THR A 69 12.71 -1.46 -3.28
CA THR A 69 12.18 -2.59 -2.52
C THR A 69 11.90 -3.76 -3.45
N ASP A 70 11.87 -4.97 -2.89
CA ASP A 70 11.53 -6.19 -3.61
C ASP A 70 10.48 -6.98 -2.85
N VAL A 71 9.88 -7.95 -3.51
CA VAL A 71 9.06 -8.94 -2.82
C VAL A 71 9.92 -9.61 -1.75
N GLY A 72 9.42 -9.67 -0.54
CA GLY A 72 10.15 -10.19 0.60
C GLY A 72 10.84 -9.11 1.45
N THR A 73 11.00 -7.91 0.93
CA THR A 73 11.57 -6.81 1.72
C THR A 73 10.69 -6.57 2.95
N PRO A 74 11.25 -6.56 4.16
CA PRO A 74 10.46 -6.30 5.36
C PRO A 74 10.08 -4.83 5.46
N VAL A 75 8.84 -4.58 5.82
CA VAL A 75 8.32 -3.23 6.06
C VAL A 75 7.85 -3.14 7.50
N LEU A 76 8.43 -2.22 8.24
CA LEU A 76 8.02 -1.96 9.61
C LEU A 76 6.91 -0.91 9.59
N VAL A 77 5.74 -1.30 10.06
CA VAL A 77 4.62 -0.39 10.22
C VAL A 77 4.50 -0.07 11.70
N GLY A 78 4.86 1.14 12.05
CA GLY A 78 4.84 1.60 13.41
C GLY A 78 3.64 2.48 13.71
N LYS A 79 3.41 2.71 14.99
CA LYS A 79 2.39 3.63 15.46
C LYS A 79 2.99 5.02 15.53
N SER A 80 2.28 6.01 14.99
CA SER A 80 2.74 7.40 15.05
C SER A 80 2.23 8.12 16.30
#